data_0cd4c5a2a096c119e2afaaf50e477251
#
_entry.id   0cd4c5a2a096c119e2afaaf50e477251
#
_cell.length_a   1.000
_cell.length_b   1.000
_cell.length_c   1.000
_cell.angle_alpha   90.00
_cell.angle_beta   90.00
_cell.angle_gamma   90.00
#
_symmetry.space_group_name_H-M   'P 1'
#
loop_
_entity.id
_entity.type
_entity.pdbx_description
1 polymer ?
#
loop_
_entity_poly.entity_id
_entity_poly.type
_entity_poly.pdbx_seq_one_letter_code
_entity_poly.pdbx_strand_id
1 'polypeptide(L)'
;MSRSFFRTYGFLSAMLLAIVLGCVLGALWPGATCLAPLGTIFINLMFCIVVPLVFCSLSSSIACMKSPKRAGKIMGTTLLVFIVTGLIAAVIMLFAMRLYPPVLEPWADAAAGAVDEQASVAQLLVNFFTVEDFAALLSRRAMLPLIVFSILIGFGVNLSGGADCLTAKVLQDMTNCLLKVVSRISYYAPVAFFGFFASLVATYGAQITADYGRAMLVYYPLCFVYALVAFPLYAYLGGGKEGVRVMRRHILRPAVTALGTCSSVATIPTNLEAAEDSGVPRDISDLVLPLGATMHMDGSCFSCVLKIAFLFGVFGIPFEGAGLIVKILLVAVFSSVAMSGIPGGGYIGEYIICTLFFPAQMAIAYPIAVTIGNLVDPPATMINSAGDYVVSFLVARFTEGKDWLERAQREKAAH
;
A
#
# COMPACT_ATOMS: atom_id res chain seq x y z
N MET A 1 26.96 -14.60 7.95
CA MET A 1 26.16 -13.70 7.08
C MET A 1 25.24 -14.42 6.08
N SER A 2 25.58 -15.58 5.51
CA SER A 2 24.78 -16.19 4.43
C SER A 2 23.40 -16.77 4.82
N ARG A 3 23.25 -17.43 5.97
CA ARG A 3 21.97 -18.06 6.37
C ARG A 3 20.88 -17.04 6.75
N SER A 4 21.24 -15.88 7.33
CA SER A 4 20.30 -14.82 7.69
C SER A 4 19.78 -14.10 6.45
N PHE A 5 20.64 -13.81 5.48
CA PHE A 5 20.28 -13.17 4.21
C PHE A 5 19.28 -14.00 3.40
N PHE A 6 19.53 -15.29 3.20
CA PHE A 6 18.61 -16.18 2.48
C PHE A 6 17.28 -16.37 3.20
N ARG A 7 17.22 -16.28 4.52
CA ARG A 7 15.98 -16.38 5.28
C ARG A 7 15.11 -15.13 5.15
N THR A 8 15.73 -13.95 5.01
CA THR A 8 15.03 -12.66 4.89
C THR A 8 14.65 -12.35 3.45
N TYR A 9 15.57 -12.56 2.49
CA TYR A 9 15.36 -12.18 1.09
C TYR A 9 15.07 -13.35 0.15
N GLY A 10 15.08 -14.59 0.63
CA GLY A 10 14.94 -15.79 -0.18
C GLY A 10 13.67 -15.82 -1.04
N PHE A 11 12.55 -15.38 -0.47
CA PHE A 11 11.28 -15.30 -1.21
C PHE A 11 11.33 -14.24 -2.31
N LEU A 12 11.79 -13.03 -2.01
CA LEU A 12 11.94 -11.96 -2.99
C LEU A 12 12.92 -12.36 -4.10
N SER A 13 14.05 -12.96 -3.73
CA SER A 13 15.04 -13.45 -4.70
C SER A 13 14.48 -14.57 -5.60
N ALA A 14 13.72 -15.49 -5.03
CA ALA A 14 13.05 -16.56 -5.79
C ALA A 14 12.03 -15.99 -6.77
N MET A 15 11.28 -14.97 -6.36
CA MET A 15 10.29 -14.30 -7.19
C MET A 15 10.93 -13.53 -8.34
N LEU A 16 11.98 -12.75 -8.06
CA LEU A 16 12.76 -12.04 -9.09
C LEU A 16 13.39 -13.01 -10.09
N LEU A 17 13.98 -14.10 -9.59
CA LEU A 17 14.54 -15.15 -10.45
C LEU A 17 13.48 -15.79 -11.33
N ALA A 18 12.30 -16.08 -10.77
CA ALA A 18 11.18 -16.65 -11.51
C ALA A 18 10.69 -15.72 -12.63
N ILE A 19 10.59 -14.41 -12.34
CA ILE A 19 10.25 -13.38 -13.33
C ILE A 19 11.29 -13.36 -14.47
N VAL A 20 12.58 -13.29 -14.14
CA VAL A 20 13.66 -13.26 -15.14
C VAL A 20 13.64 -14.52 -16.00
N LEU A 21 13.54 -15.71 -15.37
CA LEU A 21 13.47 -16.97 -16.09
C LEU A 21 12.22 -17.08 -16.97
N GLY A 22 11.08 -16.57 -16.50
CA GLY A 22 9.84 -16.46 -17.27
C GLY A 22 10.02 -15.57 -18.50
N CYS A 23 10.59 -14.38 -18.33
CA CYS A 23 10.88 -13.47 -19.44
C CYS A 23 11.81 -14.11 -20.49
N VAL A 24 12.88 -14.75 -20.04
CA VAL A 24 13.83 -15.45 -20.94
C VAL A 24 13.11 -16.57 -21.71
N LEU A 25 12.32 -17.39 -21.02
CA LEU A 25 11.58 -18.47 -21.67
C LEU A 25 10.56 -17.92 -22.69
N GLY A 26 9.80 -16.87 -22.33
CA GLY A 26 8.83 -16.24 -23.21
C GLY A 26 9.47 -15.63 -24.47
N ALA A 27 10.68 -15.06 -24.32
CA ALA A 27 11.43 -14.52 -25.46
C ALA A 27 11.98 -15.61 -26.40
N LEU A 28 12.31 -16.78 -25.85
CA LEU A 28 12.89 -17.89 -26.63
C LEU A 28 11.85 -18.86 -27.22
N TRP A 29 10.68 -18.95 -26.60
CA TRP A 29 9.65 -19.92 -26.96
C TRP A 29 8.26 -19.28 -27.09
N PRO A 30 7.77 -19.02 -28.30
CA PRO A 30 6.44 -18.45 -28.54
C PRO A 30 5.29 -19.30 -27.95
N GLY A 31 5.48 -20.61 -27.81
CA GLY A 31 4.51 -21.52 -27.18
C GLY A 31 4.37 -21.35 -25.66
N ALA A 32 5.17 -20.49 -25.02
CA ALA A 32 5.11 -20.25 -23.56
C ALA A 32 3.78 -19.64 -23.09
N THR A 33 2.92 -19.21 -24.01
CA THR A 33 1.52 -18.82 -23.72
C THR A 33 0.72 -19.93 -23.02
N CYS A 34 1.08 -21.21 -23.22
CA CYS A 34 0.47 -22.34 -22.53
C CYS A 34 0.70 -22.33 -21.00
N LEU A 35 1.64 -21.52 -20.51
CA LEU A 35 1.93 -21.38 -19.08
C LEU A 35 1.04 -20.31 -18.38
N ALA A 36 0.22 -19.56 -19.11
CA ALA A 36 -0.71 -18.58 -18.55
C ALA A 36 -1.58 -19.11 -17.40
N PRO A 37 -2.10 -20.37 -17.42
CA PRO A 37 -2.91 -20.89 -16.32
C PRO A 37 -2.21 -20.89 -14.96
N LEU A 38 -0.87 -20.98 -14.90
CA LEU A 38 -0.13 -20.92 -13.64
C LEU A 38 -0.33 -19.56 -12.94
N GLY A 39 -0.26 -18.47 -13.68
CA GLY A 39 -0.55 -17.13 -13.16
C GLY A 39 -2.03 -16.95 -12.81
N THR A 40 -2.92 -17.43 -13.68
CA THR A 40 -4.38 -17.31 -13.49
C THR A 40 -4.87 -17.99 -12.22
N ILE A 41 -4.33 -19.18 -11.87
CA ILE A 41 -4.66 -19.89 -10.63
C ILE A 41 -4.33 -19.02 -9.41
N PHE A 42 -3.13 -18.44 -9.37
CA PHE A 42 -2.71 -17.57 -8.27
C PHE A 42 -3.64 -16.37 -8.10
N ILE A 43 -3.92 -15.70 -9.20
CA ILE A 43 -4.78 -14.51 -9.24
C ILE A 43 -6.20 -14.84 -8.74
N ASN A 44 -6.78 -15.94 -9.21
CA ASN A 44 -8.12 -16.37 -8.81
C ASN A 44 -8.18 -16.75 -7.33
N LEU A 45 -7.14 -17.40 -6.79
CA LEU A 45 -7.05 -17.71 -5.37
C LEU A 45 -6.98 -16.42 -4.53
N MET A 46 -6.20 -15.43 -4.96
CA MET A 46 -6.15 -14.13 -4.29
C MET A 46 -7.49 -13.40 -4.36
N PHE A 47 -8.19 -13.43 -5.49
CA PHE A 47 -9.52 -12.85 -5.63
C PHE A 47 -10.56 -13.40 -4.65
N CYS A 48 -10.48 -14.69 -4.31
CA CYS A 48 -11.40 -15.29 -3.34
C CYS A 48 -11.21 -14.76 -1.92
N ILE A 49 -10.03 -14.26 -1.59
CA ILE A 49 -9.68 -13.85 -0.23
C ILE A 49 -9.88 -12.36 0.00
N VAL A 50 -9.79 -11.55 -1.06
CA VAL A 50 -9.76 -10.09 -0.94
C VAL A 50 -10.97 -9.53 -0.18
N VAL A 51 -12.19 -9.91 -0.56
CA VAL A 51 -13.43 -9.39 0.06
C VAL A 51 -13.50 -9.70 1.56
N PRO A 52 -13.41 -10.96 2.00
CA PRO A 52 -13.48 -11.27 3.43
C PRO A 52 -12.29 -10.70 4.21
N LEU A 53 -11.11 -10.61 3.60
CA LEU A 53 -9.93 -10.05 4.26
C LEU A 53 -10.11 -8.56 4.53
N VAL A 54 -10.55 -7.77 3.53
CA VAL A 54 -10.81 -6.33 3.70
C VAL A 54 -11.85 -6.10 4.78
N PHE A 55 -12.96 -6.82 4.72
CA PHE A 55 -14.03 -6.67 5.70
C PHE A 55 -13.54 -6.96 7.13
N CYS A 56 -12.92 -8.11 7.34
CA CYS A 56 -12.49 -8.52 8.67
C CYS A 56 -11.35 -7.64 9.21
N SER A 57 -10.33 -7.33 8.38
CA SER A 57 -9.16 -6.58 8.84
C SER A 57 -9.48 -5.15 9.21
N LEU A 58 -10.22 -4.44 8.36
CA LEU A 58 -10.61 -3.05 8.65
C LEU A 58 -11.59 -2.97 9.84
N SER A 59 -12.61 -3.83 9.85
CA SER A 59 -13.57 -3.84 10.95
C SER A 59 -12.91 -4.17 12.29
N SER A 60 -12.00 -5.16 12.34
CA SER A 60 -11.29 -5.51 13.58
C SER A 60 -10.34 -4.41 14.04
N SER A 61 -9.60 -3.78 13.12
CA SER A 61 -8.67 -2.69 13.44
C SER A 61 -9.40 -1.53 14.12
N ILE A 62 -10.55 -1.12 13.59
CA ILE A 62 -11.36 -0.03 14.14
C ILE A 62 -12.08 -0.45 15.44
N ALA A 63 -12.59 -1.69 15.48
CA ALA A 63 -13.27 -2.22 16.68
C ALA A 63 -12.35 -2.23 17.91
N CYS A 64 -11.06 -2.51 17.73
CA CYS A 64 -10.09 -2.61 18.82
C CYS A 64 -9.49 -1.26 19.26
N MET A 65 -9.93 -0.13 18.67
CA MET A 65 -9.43 1.19 19.04
C MET A 65 -9.89 1.57 20.45
N LYS A 66 -8.94 1.84 21.34
CA LYS A 66 -9.23 2.28 22.73
C LYS A 66 -9.63 3.76 22.71
N SER A 67 -10.83 4.09 23.17
CA SER A 67 -11.32 5.47 23.25
C SER A 67 -11.54 5.95 24.67
N PRO A 68 -10.90 7.06 25.06
CA PRO A 68 -11.50 8.22 25.65
C PRO A 68 -11.09 9.53 24.92
N LYS A 69 -11.62 10.69 25.33
CA LYS A 69 -11.52 12.00 24.62
C LYS A 69 -10.12 12.38 24.11
N ARG A 70 -9.03 12.03 24.83
CA ARG A 70 -7.64 12.30 24.43
C ARG A 70 -7.22 11.42 23.24
N ALA A 71 -7.53 10.12 23.29
CA ALA A 71 -7.27 9.18 22.20
C ALA A 71 -8.03 9.58 20.92
N GLY A 72 -9.26 10.11 21.05
CA GLY A 72 -10.02 10.64 19.93
C GLY A 72 -9.34 11.83 19.24
N LYS A 73 -8.73 12.75 20.03
CA LYS A 73 -7.97 13.88 19.48
C LYS A 73 -6.71 13.39 18.77
N ILE A 74 -5.93 12.50 19.40
CA ILE A 74 -4.72 11.91 18.81
C ILE A 74 -5.09 11.21 17.50
N MET A 75 -6.14 10.38 17.51
CA MET A 75 -6.61 9.62 16.35
C MET A 75 -7.07 10.51 15.20
N GLY A 76 -7.92 11.51 15.48
CA GLY A 76 -8.37 12.46 14.46
C GLY A 76 -7.21 13.21 13.81
N THR A 77 -6.25 13.66 14.63
CA THR A 77 -5.01 14.29 14.14
C THR A 77 -4.19 13.33 13.30
N THR A 78 -4.04 12.09 13.74
CA THR A 78 -3.29 11.05 13.04
C THR A 78 -3.88 10.76 11.66
N LEU A 79 -5.19 10.53 11.59
CA LEU A 79 -5.88 10.28 10.32
C LEU A 79 -5.75 11.45 9.35
N LEU A 80 -5.89 12.69 9.86
CA LEU A 80 -5.71 13.89 9.03
C LEU A 80 -4.28 13.96 8.47
N VAL A 81 -3.27 13.72 9.30
CA VAL A 81 -1.86 13.74 8.88
C VAL A 81 -1.61 12.66 7.84
N PHE A 82 -2.10 11.43 8.04
CA PHE A 82 -1.96 10.32 7.08
C PHE A 82 -2.58 10.64 5.71
N ILE A 83 -3.77 11.24 5.68
CA ILE A 83 -4.42 11.65 4.43
C ILE A 83 -3.60 12.74 3.73
N VAL A 84 -3.09 13.72 4.47
CA VAL A 84 -2.32 14.84 3.90
C VAL A 84 -0.98 14.34 3.35
N THR A 85 -0.24 13.51 4.09
CA THR A 85 1.05 12.97 3.61
C THR A 85 0.85 12.04 2.42
N GLY A 86 -0.16 11.17 2.46
CA GLY A 86 -0.52 10.30 1.33
C GLY A 86 -0.92 11.08 0.07
N LEU A 87 -1.65 12.19 0.23
CA LEU A 87 -1.98 13.08 -0.89
C LEU A 87 -0.73 13.76 -1.46
N ILE A 88 0.18 14.25 -0.61
CA ILE A 88 1.46 14.83 -1.02
C ILE A 88 2.28 13.79 -1.81
N ALA A 89 2.37 12.56 -1.29
CA ALA A 89 3.04 11.46 -1.97
C ALA A 89 2.41 11.20 -3.35
N ALA A 90 1.08 11.04 -3.43
CA ALA A 90 0.39 10.80 -4.69
C ALA A 90 0.63 11.93 -5.72
N VAL A 91 0.61 13.20 -5.30
CA VAL A 91 0.88 14.35 -6.17
C VAL A 91 2.32 14.33 -6.68
N ILE A 92 3.31 14.05 -5.84
CA ILE A 92 4.72 13.95 -6.25
C ILE A 92 4.88 12.88 -7.33
N MET A 93 4.29 11.69 -7.11
CA MET A 93 4.39 10.61 -8.09
C MET A 93 3.63 10.91 -9.39
N LEU A 94 2.49 11.61 -9.30
CA LEU A 94 1.74 12.05 -10.48
C LEU A 94 2.60 12.96 -11.37
N PHE A 95 3.33 13.92 -10.76
CA PHE A 95 4.27 14.78 -11.49
C PHE A 95 5.40 13.97 -12.11
N ALA A 96 5.97 13.01 -11.37
CA ALA A 96 7.04 12.15 -11.88
C ALA A 96 6.57 11.34 -13.10
N MET A 97 5.37 10.78 -13.05
CA MET A 97 4.80 9.99 -14.17
C MET A 97 4.47 10.84 -15.40
N ARG A 98 4.14 12.10 -15.23
CA ARG A 98 3.95 13.02 -16.35
C ARG A 98 5.27 13.45 -17.00
N LEU A 99 6.30 13.67 -16.19
CA LEU A 99 7.63 14.03 -16.69
C LEU A 99 8.36 12.85 -17.33
N TYR A 100 8.13 11.66 -16.81
CA TYR A 100 8.80 10.43 -17.25
C TYR A 100 7.81 9.27 -17.32
N PRO A 101 7.03 9.16 -18.40
CA PRO A 101 6.06 8.08 -18.57
C PRO A 101 6.73 6.70 -18.50
N PRO A 102 6.16 5.74 -17.76
CA PRO A 102 6.75 4.41 -17.58
C PRO A 102 6.65 3.55 -18.84
N VAL A 103 5.64 3.77 -19.67
CA VAL A 103 5.39 3.08 -20.94
C VAL A 103 5.36 4.14 -22.04
N LEU A 104 6.13 3.92 -23.12
CA LEU A 104 6.27 4.90 -24.21
C LEU A 104 5.33 4.57 -25.39
N GLU A 105 5.12 3.30 -25.66
CA GLU A 105 4.29 2.81 -26.75
C GLU A 105 3.27 1.80 -26.22
N PRO A 106 2.01 1.88 -26.61
CA PRO A 106 1.00 0.90 -26.22
C PRO A 106 1.41 -0.52 -26.63
N TRP A 107 1.05 -1.50 -25.80
CA TRP A 107 1.33 -2.88 -26.14
C TRP A 107 0.39 -3.36 -27.25
N ALA A 108 0.96 -4.02 -28.25
CA ALA A 108 0.18 -4.59 -29.35
C ALA A 108 -0.94 -5.48 -28.79
N ASP A 109 -2.14 -5.37 -29.34
CA ASP A 109 -3.35 -6.12 -28.97
C ASP A 109 -3.90 -5.88 -27.55
N ALA A 110 -3.27 -5.04 -26.72
CA ALA A 110 -3.81 -4.66 -25.42
C ALA A 110 -4.84 -3.51 -25.49
N ALA A 111 -4.77 -2.70 -26.54
CA ALA A 111 -5.50 -1.44 -26.71
C ALA A 111 -7.01 -1.59 -27.05
N ALA A 112 -7.56 -2.79 -27.20
CA ALA A 112 -8.93 -2.99 -27.60
C ALA A 112 -9.93 -2.91 -26.44
N GLY A 113 -10.20 -1.72 -25.94
CA GLY A 113 -11.27 -1.50 -24.98
C GLY A 113 -11.54 0.00 -24.79
N ALA A 114 -12.73 0.43 -25.23
CA ALA A 114 -13.20 1.79 -24.94
C ALA A 114 -13.27 1.99 -23.41
N VAL A 115 -12.73 3.11 -22.93
CA VAL A 115 -12.99 3.58 -21.57
C VAL A 115 -14.48 3.91 -21.51
N ASP A 116 -15.22 3.23 -20.64
CA ASP A 116 -16.63 3.49 -20.41
C ASP A 116 -16.87 4.99 -20.17
N GLU A 117 -17.97 5.51 -20.75
CA GLU A 117 -18.32 6.92 -20.64
C GLU A 117 -18.26 7.39 -19.20
N GLN A 118 -17.69 8.57 -19.00
CA GLN A 118 -17.42 9.18 -17.71
C GLN A 118 -18.74 9.32 -16.90
N ALA A 119 -18.96 8.45 -15.95
CA ALA A 119 -20.00 8.66 -14.95
C ALA A 119 -19.84 10.06 -14.36
N SER A 120 -20.94 10.77 -14.11
CA SER A 120 -20.88 12.10 -13.50
C SER A 120 -20.16 12.03 -12.15
N VAL A 121 -19.45 13.10 -11.76
CA VAL A 121 -18.74 13.15 -10.47
C VAL A 121 -19.67 12.81 -9.30
N ALA A 122 -20.93 13.21 -9.36
CA ALA A 122 -21.94 12.86 -8.37
C ALA A 122 -22.21 11.35 -8.32
N GLN A 123 -22.37 10.71 -9.47
CA GLN A 123 -22.58 9.27 -9.54
C GLN A 123 -21.33 8.48 -9.09
N LEU A 124 -20.13 8.98 -9.40
CA LEU A 124 -18.89 8.41 -8.89
C LEU A 124 -18.83 8.49 -7.36
N LEU A 125 -19.25 9.59 -6.74
CA LEU A 125 -19.31 9.72 -5.30
C LEU A 125 -20.31 8.75 -4.67
N VAL A 126 -21.53 8.64 -5.23
CA VAL A 126 -22.53 7.68 -4.75
C VAL A 126 -22.01 6.27 -4.82
N ASN A 127 -21.49 5.86 -5.96
CA ASN A 127 -20.93 4.51 -6.17
C ASN A 127 -19.65 4.25 -5.35
N PHE A 128 -18.96 5.32 -4.92
CA PHE A 128 -17.81 5.22 -4.04
C PHE A 128 -18.21 4.83 -2.61
N PHE A 129 -19.33 5.39 -2.10
CA PHE A 129 -19.72 5.21 -0.70
C PHE A 129 -20.77 4.12 -0.49
N THR A 130 -21.56 3.78 -1.50
CA THR A 130 -22.76 2.95 -1.32
C THR A 130 -22.96 1.92 -2.43
N VAL A 131 -23.72 0.88 -2.11
CA VAL A 131 -24.35 -0.08 -3.03
C VAL A 131 -25.80 -0.28 -2.62
N GLU A 132 -26.58 -0.91 -3.51
CA GLU A 132 -28.03 -1.04 -3.32
C GLU A 132 -28.40 -2.04 -2.22
N ASP A 133 -27.60 -3.10 -2.02
CA ASP A 133 -27.88 -4.11 -0.99
C ASP A 133 -26.59 -4.73 -0.39
N PHE A 134 -26.78 -5.51 0.69
CA PHE A 134 -25.67 -6.18 1.38
C PHE A 134 -24.97 -7.25 0.52
N ALA A 135 -25.70 -7.94 -0.32
CA ALA A 135 -25.12 -8.98 -1.17
C ALA A 135 -24.16 -8.36 -2.21
N ALA A 136 -24.51 -7.17 -2.72
CA ALA A 136 -23.65 -6.41 -3.63
C ALA A 136 -22.32 -5.99 -2.98
N LEU A 137 -22.27 -5.74 -1.66
CA LEU A 137 -21.03 -5.47 -0.91
C LEU A 137 -20.03 -6.64 -0.97
N LEU A 138 -20.52 -7.88 -1.03
CA LEU A 138 -19.67 -9.07 -1.08
C LEU A 138 -19.09 -9.31 -2.48
N SER A 139 -19.43 -8.45 -3.42
CA SER A 139 -18.84 -8.47 -4.76
C SER A 139 -17.50 -7.74 -4.79
N ARG A 140 -16.54 -8.31 -5.50
CA ARG A 140 -15.25 -7.67 -5.80
C ARG A 140 -15.41 -6.32 -6.53
N ARG A 141 -16.55 -6.07 -7.16
CA ARG A 141 -16.85 -4.80 -7.86
C ARG A 141 -17.23 -3.66 -6.91
N ALA A 142 -17.56 -3.97 -5.66
CA ALA A 142 -18.00 -3.01 -4.64
C ALA A 142 -16.95 -2.77 -3.54
N MET A 143 -15.64 -2.76 -3.90
CA MET A 143 -14.57 -2.68 -2.91
C MET A 143 -14.58 -1.39 -2.10
N LEU A 144 -14.85 -0.24 -2.73
CA LEU A 144 -14.90 1.03 -2.02
C LEU A 144 -16.10 1.12 -1.04
N PRO A 145 -17.33 0.80 -1.45
CA PRO A 145 -18.44 0.64 -0.51
C PRO A 145 -18.16 -0.38 0.60
N LEU A 146 -17.49 -1.50 0.30
CA LEU A 146 -17.10 -2.49 1.30
C LEU A 146 -16.15 -1.90 2.35
N ILE A 147 -15.17 -1.09 1.94
CA ILE A 147 -14.27 -0.38 2.85
C ILE A 147 -15.05 0.55 3.79
N VAL A 148 -15.92 1.38 3.22
CA VAL A 148 -16.77 2.30 4.01
C VAL A 148 -17.65 1.53 4.99
N PHE A 149 -18.30 0.46 4.51
CA PHE A 149 -19.14 -0.38 5.36
C PHE A 149 -18.33 -1.09 6.47
N SER A 150 -17.12 -1.56 6.16
CA SER A 150 -16.21 -2.18 7.14
C SER A 150 -15.80 -1.19 8.24
N ILE A 151 -15.58 0.07 7.89
CA ILE A 151 -15.31 1.15 8.83
C ILE A 151 -16.52 1.38 9.76
N LEU A 152 -17.74 1.45 9.19
CA LEU A 152 -18.98 1.63 9.96
C LEU A 152 -19.23 0.46 10.92
N ILE A 153 -19.03 -0.79 10.45
CA ILE A 153 -19.12 -1.98 11.31
C ILE A 153 -18.09 -1.93 12.43
N GLY A 154 -16.83 -1.55 12.10
CA GLY A 154 -15.76 -1.39 13.10
C GLY A 154 -16.15 -0.40 14.20
N PHE A 155 -16.72 0.77 13.85
CA PHE A 155 -17.26 1.71 14.83
C PHE A 155 -18.45 1.15 15.62
N GLY A 156 -19.39 0.45 14.97
CA GLY A 156 -20.50 -0.21 15.64
C GLY A 156 -20.03 -1.22 16.69
N VAL A 157 -19.04 -2.04 16.36
CA VAL A 157 -18.43 -3.01 17.29
C VAL A 157 -17.66 -2.30 18.40
N ASN A 158 -16.93 -1.23 18.10
CA ASN A 158 -16.22 -0.43 19.10
C ASN A 158 -17.19 0.16 20.14
N LEU A 159 -18.31 0.73 19.70
CA LEU A 159 -19.37 1.27 20.58
C LEU A 159 -20.11 0.17 21.37
N SER A 160 -20.14 -1.07 20.88
CA SER A 160 -20.83 -2.20 21.52
C SER A 160 -19.98 -2.97 22.55
N GLY A 161 -18.76 -2.51 22.82
CA GLY A 161 -17.87 -3.12 23.81
C GLY A 161 -16.41 -3.20 23.37
N GLY A 162 -16.09 -2.73 22.17
CA GLY A 162 -14.73 -2.60 21.68
C GLY A 162 -13.99 -3.94 21.59
N ALA A 163 -12.71 -3.93 21.94
CA ALA A 163 -11.83 -5.11 21.85
C ALA A 163 -12.27 -6.31 22.71
N ASP A 164 -13.09 -6.07 23.74
CA ASP A 164 -13.50 -7.11 24.68
C ASP A 164 -14.73 -7.89 24.19
N CYS A 165 -15.49 -7.36 23.24
CA CYS A 165 -16.68 -8.03 22.72
C CYS A 165 -16.31 -9.22 21.81
N LEU A 166 -17.21 -10.23 21.77
CA LEU A 166 -17.01 -11.44 20.97
C LEU A 166 -16.85 -11.12 19.48
N THR A 167 -17.62 -10.18 18.96
CA THR A 167 -17.56 -9.81 17.54
C THR A 167 -16.17 -9.27 17.14
N ALA A 168 -15.54 -8.43 17.98
CA ALA A 168 -14.18 -7.94 17.72
C ALA A 168 -13.17 -9.09 17.67
N LYS A 169 -13.27 -10.03 18.63
CA LYS A 169 -12.39 -11.23 18.68
C LYS A 169 -12.58 -12.11 17.46
N VAL A 170 -13.82 -12.36 17.04
CA VAL A 170 -14.12 -13.15 15.83
C VAL A 170 -13.55 -12.49 14.58
N LEU A 171 -13.73 -11.17 14.40
CA LEU A 171 -13.18 -10.43 13.27
C LEU A 171 -11.63 -10.49 13.26
N GLN A 172 -11.01 -10.39 14.43
CA GLN A 172 -9.56 -10.49 14.56
C GLN A 172 -9.05 -11.90 14.23
N ASP A 173 -9.72 -12.94 14.73
CA ASP A 173 -9.34 -14.33 14.46
C ASP A 173 -9.55 -14.69 12.98
N MET A 174 -10.64 -14.23 12.38
CA MET A 174 -10.88 -14.38 10.93
C MET A 174 -9.79 -13.66 10.12
N THR A 175 -9.40 -12.45 10.51
CA THR A 175 -8.30 -11.72 9.87
C THR A 175 -7.03 -12.56 9.94
N ASN A 176 -6.64 -13.05 11.12
CA ASN A 176 -5.45 -13.86 11.32
C ASN A 176 -5.49 -15.15 10.48
N CYS A 177 -6.65 -15.79 10.39
CA CYS A 177 -6.86 -16.98 9.57
C CYS A 177 -6.63 -16.69 8.09
N LEU A 178 -7.30 -15.65 7.57
CA LEU A 178 -7.18 -15.24 6.17
C LEU A 178 -5.75 -14.85 5.81
N LEU A 179 -5.03 -14.14 6.69
CA LEU A 179 -3.63 -13.81 6.51
C LEU A 179 -2.73 -15.04 6.40
N LYS A 180 -2.98 -16.07 7.21
CA LYS A 180 -2.27 -17.35 7.09
C LYS A 180 -2.55 -18.02 5.75
N VAL A 181 -3.80 -17.96 5.25
CA VAL A 181 -4.15 -18.48 3.92
C VAL A 181 -3.43 -17.72 2.83
N VAL A 182 -3.42 -16.36 2.87
CA VAL A 182 -2.65 -15.52 1.93
C VAL A 182 -1.17 -15.91 1.95
N SER A 183 -0.58 -16.04 3.13
CA SER A 183 0.82 -16.46 3.27
C SER A 183 1.08 -17.83 2.61
N ARG A 184 0.16 -18.79 2.71
CA ARG A 184 0.31 -20.11 2.05
C ARG A 184 0.18 -20.02 0.54
N ILE A 185 -0.78 -19.25 0.04
CA ILE A 185 -0.92 -19.01 -1.41
C ILE A 185 0.31 -18.28 -1.96
N SER A 186 0.89 -17.35 -1.20
CA SER A 186 2.09 -16.60 -1.61
C SER A 186 3.30 -17.51 -1.86
N TYR A 187 3.41 -18.68 -1.23
CA TYR A 187 4.47 -19.63 -1.59
C TYR A 187 4.39 -20.15 -3.03
N TYR A 188 3.21 -20.11 -3.63
CA TYR A 188 3.01 -20.46 -5.03
C TYR A 188 3.38 -19.30 -5.98
N ALA A 189 3.51 -18.07 -5.48
CA ALA A 189 3.77 -16.89 -6.30
C ALA A 189 4.96 -17.01 -7.26
N PRO A 190 6.15 -17.54 -6.89
CA PRO A 190 7.25 -17.70 -7.84
C PRO A 190 6.87 -18.53 -9.07
N VAL A 191 6.14 -19.64 -8.89
CA VAL A 191 5.68 -20.48 -9.99
C VAL A 191 4.66 -19.74 -10.86
N ALA A 192 3.73 -19.03 -10.22
CA ALA A 192 2.71 -18.22 -10.90
C ALA A 192 3.35 -17.11 -11.74
N PHE A 193 4.29 -16.36 -11.18
CA PHE A 193 4.97 -15.27 -11.87
C PHE A 193 5.88 -15.77 -13.01
N PHE A 194 6.55 -16.90 -12.84
CA PHE A 194 7.27 -17.55 -13.93
C PHE A 194 6.35 -17.81 -15.13
N GLY A 195 5.21 -18.48 -14.90
CA GLY A 195 4.27 -18.79 -15.97
C GLY A 195 3.61 -17.55 -16.57
N PHE A 196 3.23 -16.59 -15.72
CA PHE A 196 2.65 -15.32 -16.15
C PHE A 196 3.59 -14.53 -17.05
N PHE A 197 4.87 -14.33 -16.65
CA PHE A 197 5.84 -13.58 -17.42
C PHE A 197 6.28 -14.31 -18.69
N ALA A 198 6.39 -15.63 -18.65
CA ALA A 198 6.65 -16.41 -19.83
C ALA A 198 5.56 -16.23 -20.89
N SER A 199 4.29 -16.31 -20.47
CA SER A 199 3.16 -16.07 -21.35
C SER A 199 3.09 -14.61 -21.84
N LEU A 200 3.33 -13.66 -20.96
CA LEU A 200 3.25 -12.23 -21.25
C LEU A 200 4.29 -11.80 -22.29
N VAL A 201 5.56 -12.21 -22.11
CA VAL A 201 6.66 -11.90 -23.04
C VAL A 201 6.49 -12.64 -24.37
N ALA A 202 5.99 -13.88 -24.36
CA ALA A 202 5.66 -14.60 -25.59
C ALA A 202 4.54 -13.91 -26.40
N THR A 203 3.60 -13.22 -25.73
CA THR A 203 2.49 -12.51 -26.38
C THR A 203 2.90 -11.12 -26.87
N TYR A 204 3.58 -10.33 -26.04
CA TYR A 204 3.83 -8.90 -26.27
C TYR A 204 5.30 -8.54 -26.57
N GLY A 205 6.23 -9.49 -26.48
CA GLY A 205 7.64 -9.29 -26.79
C GLY A 205 8.48 -8.70 -25.65
N ALA A 206 9.73 -8.35 -25.95
CA ALA A 206 10.73 -7.89 -24.98
C ALA A 206 10.46 -6.45 -24.47
N GLN A 207 9.57 -5.68 -25.09
CA GLN A 207 9.23 -4.32 -24.70
C GLN A 207 8.74 -4.25 -23.25
N ILE A 208 8.00 -5.26 -22.79
CA ILE A 208 7.52 -5.41 -21.42
C ILE A 208 8.65 -5.25 -20.40
N THR A 209 9.75 -5.96 -20.59
CA THR A 209 10.89 -5.93 -19.65
C THR A 209 11.50 -4.54 -19.56
N ALA A 210 11.56 -3.81 -20.68
CA ALA A 210 12.05 -2.44 -20.71
C ALA A 210 11.10 -1.48 -19.95
N ASP A 211 9.80 -1.62 -20.14
CA ASP A 211 8.80 -0.78 -19.46
C ASP A 211 8.78 -1.00 -17.94
N TYR A 212 8.86 -2.25 -17.47
CA TYR A 212 9.03 -2.51 -16.04
C TYR A 212 10.34 -1.96 -15.50
N GLY A 213 11.46 -2.13 -16.23
CA GLY A 213 12.75 -1.56 -15.88
C GLY A 213 12.68 -0.04 -15.77
N ARG A 214 12.02 0.62 -16.72
CA ARG A 214 11.80 2.06 -16.73
C ARG A 214 10.95 2.53 -15.55
N ALA A 215 9.89 1.80 -15.21
CA ALA A 215 9.07 2.08 -14.03
C ALA A 215 9.87 2.01 -12.72
N MET A 216 10.71 0.97 -12.58
CA MET A 216 11.57 0.79 -11.40
C MET A 216 12.65 1.89 -11.31
N LEU A 217 13.24 2.31 -12.44
CA LEU A 217 14.24 3.39 -12.49
C LEU A 217 13.67 4.76 -12.03
N VAL A 218 12.38 4.97 -12.10
CA VAL A 218 11.74 6.17 -11.54
C VAL A 218 11.35 5.94 -10.07
N TYR A 219 10.73 4.81 -9.79
CA TYR A 219 10.14 4.56 -8.49
C TYR A 219 11.17 4.48 -7.35
N TYR A 220 12.21 3.66 -7.53
CA TYR A 220 13.21 3.45 -6.48
C TYR A 220 13.97 4.72 -6.10
N PRO A 221 14.55 5.49 -7.04
CA PRO A 221 15.20 6.74 -6.69
C PRO A 221 14.24 7.75 -6.06
N LEU A 222 13.00 7.84 -6.56
CA LEU A 222 12.02 8.77 -6.01
C LEU A 222 11.64 8.43 -4.57
N CYS A 223 11.51 7.14 -4.23
CA CYS A 223 11.30 6.69 -2.85
C CYS A 223 12.43 7.13 -1.92
N PHE A 224 13.69 6.94 -2.33
CA PHE A 224 14.84 7.38 -1.52
C PHE A 224 14.92 8.90 -1.42
N VAL A 225 14.65 9.63 -2.50
CA VAL A 225 14.60 11.11 -2.49
C VAL A 225 13.48 11.57 -1.56
N TYR A 226 12.30 10.95 -1.62
CA TYR A 226 11.19 11.27 -0.71
C TYR A 226 11.59 11.05 0.76
N ALA A 227 12.19 9.92 1.09
CA ALA A 227 12.67 9.65 2.45
C ALA A 227 13.73 10.67 2.91
N LEU A 228 14.63 11.09 2.00
CA LEU A 228 15.69 12.05 2.31
C LEU A 228 15.21 13.50 2.43
N VAL A 229 14.09 13.85 1.81
CA VAL A 229 13.55 15.23 1.78
C VAL A 229 12.31 15.36 2.67
N ALA A 230 11.29 14.51 2.46
CA ALA A 230 10.02 14.63 3.17
C ALA A 230 10.14 14.24 4.66
N PHE A 231 10.88 13.19 5.00
CA PHE A 231 11.04 12.79 6.39
C PHE A 231 11.74 13.87 7.26
N PRO A 232 12.88 14.48 6.83
CA PRO A 232 13.43 15.61 7.56
C PRO A 232 12.49 16.82 7.62
N LEU A 233 11.72 17.08 6.56
CA LEU A 233 10.72 18.15 6.56
C LEU A 233 9.61 17.89 7.59
N TYR A 234 9.05 16.70 7.63
CA TYR A 234 8.03 16.32 8.61
C TYR A 234 8.58 16.34 10.04
N ALA A 235 9.81 15.84 10.25
CA ALA A 235 10.48 15.93 11.53
C ALA A 235 10.76 17.39 11.97
N TYR A 236 11.11 18.26 11.02
CA TYR A 236 11.29 19.69 11.28
C TYR A 236 9.96 20.37 11.64
N LEU A 237 8.91 20.09 10.89
CA LEU A 237 7.57 20.57 11.20
C LEU A 237 7.06 20.02 12.54
N GLY A 238 7.43 18.80 12.92
CA GLY A 238 7.03 18.15 14.18
C GLY A 238 7.83 18.59 15.40
N GLY A 239 9.14 18.80 15.29
CA GLY A 239 10.05 19.04 16.45
C GLY A 239 11.18 20.03 16.16
N GLY A 240 11.09 20.86 15.10
CA GLY A 240 12.12 21.83 14.75
C GLY A 240 13.45 21.20 14.36
N LYS A 241 14.55 21.93 14.53
CA LYS A 241 15.91 21.44 14.24
C LYS A 241 16.26 20.21 15.07
N GLU A 242 15.80 20.16 16.31
CA GLU A 242 16.04 19.04 17.21
C GLU A 242 15.26 17.78 16.75
N GLY A 243 14.03 17.96 16.25
CA GLY A 243 13.26 16.86 15.63
C GLY A 243 14.02 16.20 14.49
N VAL A 244 14.64 16.98 13.60
CA VAL A 244 15.48 16.44 12.52
C VAL A 244 16.69 15.67 13.04
N ARG A 245 17.36 16.23 14.07
CA ARG A 245 18.54 15.57 14.67
C ARG A 245 18.18 14.22 15.28
N VAL A 246 17.11 14.19 16.06
CA VAL A 246 16.63 12.97 16.74
C VAL A 246 16.13 11.95 15.72
N MET A 247 15.34 12.38 14.75
CA MET A 247 14.87 11.50 13.66
C MET A 247 16.04 10.83 12.93
N ARG A 248 17.06 11.57 12.51
CA ARG A 248 18.24 11.02 11.82
C ARG A 248 19.00 9.98 12.64
N ARG A 249 18.97 10.09 13.98
CA ARG A 249 19.65 9.16 14.89
C ARG A 249 18.95 7.81 14.96
N HIS A 250 17.62 7.80 14.85
CA HIS A 250 16.80 6.61 15.16
C HIS A 250 16.08 5.99 13.95
N ILE A 251 15.97 6.70 12.80
CA ILE A 251 15.20 6.25 11.64
C ILE A 251 15.77 5.03 10.91
N LEU A 252 17.09 4.82 10.99
CA LEU A 252 17.75 3.79 10.18
C LEU A 252 17.27 2.38 10.53
N ARG A 253 17.01 2.11 11.82
CA ARG A 253 16.56 0.79 12.29
C ARG A 253 15.17 0.43 11.71
N PRO A 254 14.11 1.25 11.87
CA PRO A 254 12.82 0.98 11.24
C PRO A 254 12.91 0.92 9.71
N ALA A 255 13.67 1.81 9.06
CA ALA A 255 13.80 1.83 7.61
C ALA A 255 14.40 0.52 7.05
N VAL A 256 15.48 0.03 7.65
CA VAL A 256 16.12 -1.23 7.24
C VAL A 256 15.23 -2.43 7.55
N THR A 257 14.54 -2.43 8.70
CA THR A 257 13.60 -3.50 9.05
C THR A 257 12.45 -3.55 8.02
N ALA A 258 11.87 -2.41 7.67
CA ALA A 258 10.80 -2.32 6.69
C ALA A 258 11.25 -2.79 5.29
N LEU A 259 12.41 -2.31 4.82
CA LEU A 259 13.02 -2.77 3.56
C LEU A 259 13.25 -4.28 3.53
N GLY A 260 13.69 -4.85 4.66
CA GLY A 260 14.05 -6.26 4.72
C GLY A 260 12.86 -7.20 4.90
N THR A 261 11.80 -6.74 5.54
CA THR A 261 10.63 -7.57 5.86
C THR A 261 9.47 -7.38 4.87
N CYS A 262 9.44 -6.29 4.14
CA CYS A 262 8.28 -5.87 3.33
C CYS A 262 6.97 -5.90 4.16
N SER A 263 7.07 -5.57 5.45
CA SER A 263 5.93 -5.61 6.37
C SER A 263 5.96 -4.47 7.38
N SER A 264 5.02 -3.56 7.28
CA SER A 264 4.84 -2.47 8.25
C SER A 264 4.50 -3.01 9.64
N VAL A 265 3.69 -4.09 9.70
CA VAL A 265 3.34 -4.74 10.98
C VAL A 265 4.56 -5.34 11.67
N ALA A 266 5.45 -6.00 10.91
CA ALA A 266 6.71 -6.53 11.46
C ALA A 266 7.68 -5.44 11.93
N THR A 267 7.49 -4.20 11.46
CA THR A 267 8.32 -3.05 11.80
C THR A 267 7.82 -2.29 13.04
N ILE A 268 6.58 -2.55 13.51
CA ILE A 268 5.99 -1.87 14.67
C ILE A 268 6.94 -1.88 15.89
N PRO A 269 7.56 -3.00 16.31
CA PRO A 269 8.44 -2.99 17.47
C PRO A 269 9.62 -2.03 17.33
N THR A 270 10.27 -1.99 16.16
CA THR A 270 11.41 -1.09 15.92
C THR A 270 10.99 0.37 15.80
N ASN A 271 9.77 0.64 15.35
CA ASN A 271 9.18 1.99 15.34
C ASN A 271 8.87 2.45 16.78
N LEU A 272 8.32 1.57 17.63
CA LEU A 272 8.06 1.88 19.05
C LEU A 272 9.35 2.19 19.79
N GLU A 273 10.40 1.38 19.62
CA GLU A 273 11.72 1.65 20.19
C GLU A 273 12.27 3.00 19.72
N ALA A 274 12.21 3.29 18.41
CA ALA A 274 12.69 4.55 17.85
C ALA A 274 11.89 5.77 18.38
N ALA A 275 10.59 5.63 18.56
CA ALA A 275 9.73 6.66 19.13
C ALA A 275 10.01 6.91 20.61
N GLU A 276 10.18 5.86 21.40
CA GLU A 276 10.56 5.94 22.82
C GLU A 276 11.95 6.58 22.99
N ASP A 277 12.94 6.15 22.19
CA ASP A 277 14.27 6.73 22.17
C ASP A 277 14.28 8.21 21.76
N SER A 278 13.31 8.62 20.95
CA SER A 278 13.12 10.01 20.52
C SER A 278 12.37 10.88 21.53
N GLY A 279 11.70 10.27 22.49
CA GLY A 279 10.89 10.97 23.51
C GLY A 279 9.46 11.27 23.04
N VAL A 280 8.94 10.57 22.05
CA VAL A 280 7.51 10.64 21.68
C VAL A 280 6.69 10.10 22.86
N PRO A 281 5.64 10.83 23.32
CA PRO A 281 4.78 10.36 24.39
C PRO A 281 4.21 8.97 24.08
N ARG A 282 4.23 8.07 25.07
CA ARG A 282 3.81 6.67 24.89
C ARG A 282 2.38 6.52 24.39
N ASP A 283 1.46 7.33 24.88
CA ASP A 283 0.05 7.29 24.45
C ASP A 283 -0.13 7.71 22.97
N ILE A 284 0.80 8.50 22.43
CA ILE A 284 0.86 8.85 21.01
C ILE A 284 1.50 7.71 20.22
N SER A 285 2.68 7.23 20.63
CA SER A 285 3.37 6.15 19.89
C SER A 285 2.57 4.86 19.86
N ASP A 286 1.95 4.47 20.99
CA ASP A 286 1.15 3.25 21.11
C ASP A 286 -0.14 3.28 20.26
N LEU A 287 -0.61 4.47 19.88
CA LEU A 287 -1.75 4.64 18.99
C LEU A 287 -1.32 4.84 17.53
N VAL A 288 -0.40 5.78 17.29
CA VAL A 288 -0.01 6.20 15.93
C VAL A 288 0.70 5.09 15.17
N LEU A 289 1.63 4.37 15.80
CA LEU A 289 2.48 3.41 15.10
C LEU A 289 1.74 2.13 14.68
N PRO A 290 0.90 1.49 15.52
CA PRO A 290 0.09 0.37 15.06
C PRO A 290 -0.98 0.78 14.05
N LEU A 291 -1.58 1.98 14.20
CA LEU A 291 -2.53 2.51 13.24
C LEU A 291 -1.84 2.83 11.90
N GLY A 292 -0.66 3.44 11.96
CA GLY A 292 0.16 3.75 10.79
C GLY A 292 0.52 2.51 10.00
N ALA A 293 0.96 1.44 10.67
CA ALA A 293 1.30 0.18 10.02
C ALA A 293 0.15 -0.43 9.17
N THR A 294 -1.09 0.03 9.37
CA THR A 294 -2.26 -0.45 8.63
C THR A 294 -2.90 0.61 7.73
N MET A 295 -2.68 1.89 7.97
CA MET A 295 -3.42 2.98 7.30
C MET A 295 -2.53 4.09 6.71
N HIS A 296 -1.29 4.25 7.17
CA HIS A 296 -0.35 5.24 6.64
C HIS A 296 0.50 4.62 5.53
N MET A 297 0.16 4.92 4.30
CA MET A 297 0.64 4.19 3.13
C MET A 297 1.18 5.12 2.03
N ASP A 298 2.07 6.06 2.36
CA ASP A 298 2.64 7.03 1.42
C ASP A 298 3.36 6.35 0.25
N GLY A 299 4.14 5.31 0.51
CA GLY A 299 4.80 4.52 -0.52
C GLY A 299 3.81 3.73 -1.37
N SER A 300 2.71 3.26 -0.78
CA SER A 300 1.62 2.62 -1.52
C SER A 300 0.86 3.63 -2.39
N CYS A 301 0.71 4.90 -1.95
CA CYS A 301 0.19 5.98 -2.78
C CYS A 301 1.08 6.21 -4.01
N PHE A 302 2.42 6.21 -3.86
CA PHE A 302 3.36 6.23 -4.97
C PHE A 302 3.12 5.07 -5.93
N SER A 303 3.10 3.85 -5.40
CA SER A 303 2.87 2.63 -6.16
C SER A 303 1.54 2.64 -6.92
N CYS A 304 0.48 3.16 -6.30
CA CYS A 304 -0.84 3.27 -6.91
C CYS A 304 -0.82 4.17 -8.15
N VAL A 305 -0.26 5.37 -8.04
CA VAL A 305 -0.14 6.31 -9.17
C VAL A 305 0.74 5.74 -10.28
N LEU A 306 1.86 5.08 -9.94
CA LEU A 306 2.71 4.39 -10.91
C LEU A 306 1.94 3.33 -11.69
N LYS A 307 1.18 2.46 -11.00
CA LYS A 307 0.40 1.39 -11.62
C LYS A 307 -0.65 1.93 -12.57
N ILE A 308 -1.37 2.98 -12.14
CA ILE A 308 -2.37 3.63 -13.00
C ILE A 308 -1.68 4.20 -14.25
N ALA A 309 -0.60 4.98 -14.09
CA ALA A 309 0.11 5.55 -15.23
C ALA A 309 0.69 4.49 -16.17
N PHE A 310 1.23 3.40 -15.61
CA PHE A 310 1.73 2.28 -16.39
C PHE A 310 0.63 1.63 -17.24
N LEU A 311 -0.51 1.33 -16.63
CA LEU A 311 -1.63 0.70 -17.33
C LEU A 311 -2.26 1.63 -18.37
N PHE A 312 -2.34 2.94 -18.10
CA PHE A 312 -2.77 3.90 -19.10
C PHE A 312 -1.86 3.88 -20.32
N GLY A 313 -0.54 3.80 -20.12
CA GLY A 313 0.43 3.65 -21.20
C GLY A 313 0.28 2.33 -21.96
N VAL A 314 0.14 1.19 -21.24
CA VAL A 314 -0.07 -0.15 -21.85
C VAL A 314 -1.28 -0.16 -22.77
N PHE A 315 -2.39 0.44 -22.34
CA PHE A 315 -3.64 0.45 -23.12
C PHE A 315 -3.75 1.63 -24.09
N GLY A 316 -2.73 2.50 -24.18
CA GLY A 316 -2.74 3.67 -25.06
C GLY A 316 -3.80 4.72 -24.69
N ILE A 317 -4.20 4.79 -23.42
CA ILE A 317 -5.21 5.72 -22.93
C ILE A 317 -4.51 7.04 -22.52
N PRO A 318 -5.01 8.21 -22.93
CA PRO A 318 -4.44 9.49 -22.55
C PRO A 318 -4.45 9.69 -21.02
N PHE A 319 -3.27 10.01 -20.44
CA PHE A 319 -3.09 10.28 -19.02
C PHE A 319 -3.25 11.77 -18.71
N GLU A 320 -4.43 12.35 -19.07
CA GLU A 320 -4.71 13.77 -19.08
C GLU A 320 -6.12 14.09 -18.58
N GLY A 321 -6.32 15.37 -18.19
CA GLY A 321 -7.62 15.87 -17.76
C GLY A 321 -7.76 16.03 -16.24
N ALA A 322 -8.37 17.13 -15.81
CA ALA A 322 -8.51 17.47 -14.38
C ALA A 322 -9.36 16.45 -13.62
N GLY A 323 -10.44 15.95 -14.24
CA GLY A 323 -11.29 14.93 -13.62
C GLY A 323 -10.56 13.61 -13.40
N LEU A 324 -9.72 13.19 -14.36
CA LEU A 324 -8.88 12.01 -14.22
C LEU A 324 -7.86 12.18 -13.09
N ILE A 325 -7.20 13.35 -13.01
CA ILE A 325 -6.23 13.64 -11.95
C ILE A 325 -6.87 13.51 -10.56
N VAL A 326 -8.03 14.16 -10.36
CA VAL A 326 -8.76 14.07 -9.09
C VAL A 326 -9.13 12.62 -8.78
N LYS A 327 -9.63 11.87 -9.77
CA LYS A 327 -9.95 10.43 -9.60
C LYS A 327 -8.71 9.63 -9.20
N ILE A 328 -7.56 9.86 -9.86
CA ILE A 328 -6.31 9.17 -9.53
C ILE A 328 -5.88 9.46 -8.10
N LEU A 329 -5.88 10.72 -7.67
CA LEU A 329 -5.46 11.11 -6.32
C LEU A 329 -6.38 10.52 -5.24
N LEU A 330 -7.69 10.56 -5.46
CA LEU A 330 -8.66 9.95 -4.55
C LEU A 330 -8.43 8.42 -4.48
N VAL A 331 -8.32 7.75 -5.61
CA VAL A 331 -8.09 6.31 -5.65
C VAL A 331 -6.74 5.96 -5.01
N ALA A 332 -5.69 6.74 -5.24
CA ALA A 332 -4.38 6.50 -4.63
C ALA A 332 -4.45 6.54 -3.10
N VAL A 333 -5.09 7.54 -2.51
CA VAL A 333 -5.20 7.67 -1.05
C VAL A 333 -6.12 6.59 -0.47
N PHE A 334 -7.31 6.39 -1.05
CA PHE A 334 -8.28 5.45 -0.47
C PHE A 334 -7.93 3.98 -0.71
N SER A 335 -7.37 3.62 -1.88
CA SER A 335 -6.93 2.24 -2.11
C SER A 335 -5.73 1.89 -1.26
N SER A 336 -4.84 2.85 -0.97
CA SER A 336 -3.68 2.60 -0.10
C SER A 336 -4.09 2.29 1.35
N VAL A 337 -5.13 2.94 1.87
CA VAL A 337 -5.70 2.60 3.19
C VAL A 337 -6.27 1.17 3.23
N ALA A 338 -6.74 0.66 2.09
CA ALA A 338 -7.22 -0.72 1.98
C ALA A 338 -6.09 -1.75 1.87
N MET A 339 -4.87 -1.30 1.54
CA MET A 339 -3.69 -2.16 1.52
C MET A 339 -3.27 -2.44 2.96
N SER A 340 -3.34 -3.67 3.40
CA SER A 340 -2.90 -4.06 4.73
C SER A 340 -1.37 -4.04 4.82
N GLY A 341 -0.81 -3.57 5.94
CA GLY A 341 0.65 -3.48 6.21
C GLY A 341 1.37 -4.82 6.38
N ILE A 342 0.91 -5.87 5.74
CA ILE A 342 1.42 -7.24 5.75
C ILE A 342 1.94 -7.64 4.37
N PRO A 343 2.90 -8.55 4.28
CA PRO A 343 3.37 -9.07 3.00
C PRO A 343 2.20 -9.60 2.16
N GLY A 344 2.07 -9.12 0.92
CA GLY A 344 0.95 -9.47 0.03
C GLY A 344 -0.34 -8.67 0.26
N GLY A 345 -0.37 -7.70 1.17
CA GLY A 345 -1.53 -6.82 1.39
C GLY A 345 -1.85 -5.90 0.22
N GLY A 346 -0.89 -5.69 -0.69
CA GLY A 346 -1.04 -4.84 -1.88
C GLY A 346 -2.07 -5.32 -2.89
N TYR A 347 -2.34 -6.64 -2.97
CA TYR A 347 -3.27 -7.21 -3.96
C TYR A 347 -4.66 -6.60 -3.97
N ILE A 348 -5.11 -6.06 -2.84
CA ILE A 348 -6.39 -5.37 -2.70
C ILE A 348 -6.36 -4.04 -3.45
N GLY A 349 -5.32 -3.26 -3.26
CA GLY A 349 -5.16 -1.96 -3.92
C GLY A 349 -5.08 -2.08 -5.43
N GLU A 350 -4.30 -3.07 -5.93
CA GLU A 350 -4.23 -3.36 -7.36
C GLU A 350 -5.60 -3.73 -7.93
N TYR A 351 -6.37 -4.52 -7.17
CA TYR A 351 -7.70 -4.89 -7.60
C TYR A 351 -8.64 -3.66 -7.71
N ILE A 352 -8.60 -2.77 -6.70
CA ILE A 352 -9.39 -1.52 -6.71
C ILE A 352 -9.02 -0.66 -7.92
N ILE A 353 -7.72 -0.46 -8.19
CA ILE A 353 -7.22 0.28 -9.34
C ILE A 353 -7.81 -0.30 -10.63
N CYS A 354 -7.64 -1.60 -10.83
CA CYS A 354 -8.05 -2.25 -12.07
C CYS A 354 -9.57 -2.25 -12.27
N THR A 355 -10.34 -2.43 -11.19
CA THR A 355 -11.81 -2.36 -11.27
C THR A 355 -12.32 -0.97 -11.61
N LEU A 356 -11.66 0.08 -11.11
CA LEU A 356 -12.11 1.46 -11.31
C LEU A 356 -11.66 2.09 -12.62
N PHE A 357 -10.52 1.64 -13.17
CA PHE A 357 -9.96 2.23 -14.38
C PHE A 357 -9.98 1.29 -15.59
N PHE A 358 -9.95 -0.02 -15.36
CA PHE A 358 -9.78 -1.03 -16.42
C PHE A 358 -10.71 -2.24 -16.25
N PRO A 359 -12.02 -2.04 -16.04
CA PRO A 359 -12.94 -3.15 -15.77
C PRO A 359 -13.03 -4.15 -16.92
N ALA A 360 -12.96 -3.69 -18.17
CA ALA A 360 -12.98 -4.53 -19.36
C ALA A 360 -11.65 -5.27 -19.60
N GLN A 361 -10.52 -4.68 -19.17
CA GLN A 361 -9.18 -5.22 -19.36
C GLN A 361 -8.64 -5.94 -18.12
N MET A 362 -9.49 -6.30 -17.19
CA MET A 362 -9.10 -6.84 -15.86
C MET A 362 -8.15 -8.04 -15.94
N ALA A 363 -8.33 -8.90 -16.94
CA ALA A 363 -7.49 -10.09 -17.14
C ALA A 363 -6.03 -9.76 -17.44
N ILE A 364 -5.76 -8.60 -18.04
CA ILE A 364 -4.41 -8.11 -18.36
C ILE A 364 -3.93 -7.12 -17.30
N ALA A 365 -4.78 -6.15 -16.94
CA ALA A 365 -4.43 -5.07 -16.03
C ALA A 365 -4.04 -5.56 -14.62
N TYR A 366 -4.81 -6.49 -14.06
CA TYR A 366 -4.58 -6.91 -12.68
C TYR A 366 -3.25 -7.65 -12.48
N PRO A 367 -2.87 -8.64 -13.31
CA PRO A 367 -1.55 -9.27 -13.20
C PRO A 367 -0.39 -8.29 -13.33
N ILE A 368 -0.50 -7.32 -14.23
CA ILE A 368 0.49 -6.26 -14.41
C ILE A 368 0.61 -5.42 -13.13
N ALA A 369 -0.51 -4.95 -12.59
CA ALA A 369 -0.55 -4.15 -11.37
C ALA A 369 0.04 -4.91 -10.17
N VAL A 370 -0.31 -6.19 -10.01
CA VAL A 370 0.21 -7.08 -8.95
C VAL A 370 1.72 -7.26 -9.09
N THR A 371 2.21 -7.42 -10.32
CA THR A 371 3.65 -7.53 -10.57
C THR A 371 4.39 -6.28 -10.16
N ILE A 372 3.92 -5.11 -10.59
CA ILE A 372 4.50 -3.83 -10.18
C ILE A 372 4.46 -3.73 -8.65
N GLY A 373 3.33 -4.08 -8.02
CA GLY A 373 3.17 -4.07 -6.57
C GLY A 373 4.25 -4.85 -5.85
N ASN A 374 4.51 -6.08 -6.27
CA ASN A 374 5.55 -6.91 -5.66
C ASN A 374 6.97 -6.38 -5.91
N LEU A 375 7.24 -5.80 -7.08
CA LEU A 375 8.54 -5.22 -7.40
C LEU A 375 8.85 -3.98 -6.57
N VAL A 376 7.84 -3.15 -6.28
CA VAL A 376 8.01 -1.89 -5.53
C VAL A 376 7.82 -2.04 -4.02
N ASP A 377 7.39 -3.21 -3.54
CA ASP A 377 7.03 -3.44 -2.13
C ASP A 377 8.15 -3.07 -1.13
N PRO A 378 9.43 -3.44 -1.33
CA PRO A 378 10.48 -3.09 -0.38
C PRO A 378 10.62 -1.57 -0.13
N PRO A 379 10.83 -0.71 -1.15
CA PRO A 379 10.92 0.73 -0.92
C PRO A 379 9.58 1.37 -0.54
N ALA A 380 8.44 0.83 -1.00
CA ALA A 380 7.12 1.28 -0.57
C ALA A 380 6.94 1.07 0.94
N THR A 381 7.22 -0.13 1.44
CA THR A 381 7.10 -0.48 2.85
C THR A 381 8.08 0.33 3.71
N MET A 382 9.27 0.62 3.20
CA MET A 382 10.22 1.52 3.88
C MET A 382 9.60 2.91 4.10
N ILE A 383 9.00 3.50 3.07
CA ILE A 383 8.34 4.82 3.18
C ILE A 383 7.15 4.74 4.13
N ASN A 384 6.28 3.74 3.99
CA ASN A 384 5.12 3.56 4.84
C ASN A 384 5.55 3.50 6.30
N SER A 385 6.35 2.52 6.64
CA SER A 385 6.64 2.16 8.02
C SER A 385 7.63 3.11 8.71
N ALA A 386 8.73 3.50 8.06
CA ALA A 386 9.61 4.52 8.63
C ALA A 386 8.93 5.91 8.67
N GLY A 387 8.01 6.15 7.74
CA GLY A 387 7.13 7.33 7.75
C GLY A 387 6.25 7.41 9.00
N ASP A 388 5.71 6.27 9.49
CA ASP A 388 4.91 6.21 10.73
C ASP A 388 5.65 6.82 11.91
N TYR A 389 6.92 6.43 12.09
CA TYR A 389 7.76 6.99 13.13
C TYR A 389 7.92 8.51 12.99
N VAL A 390 8.18 9.01 11.78
CA VAL A 390 8.37 10.45 11.54
C VAL A 390 7.07 11.24 11.72
N VAL A 391 5.96 10.70 11.26
CA VAL A 391 4.63 11.32 11.41
C VAL A 391 4.20 11.41 12.87
N SER A 392 4.64 10.48 13.74
CA SER A 392 4.38 10.56 15.17
C SER A 392 4.85 11.89 15.79
N PHE A 393 5.91 12.52 15.22
CA PHE A 393 6.38 13.85 15.66
C PHE A 393 5.38 14.96 15.30
N LEU A 394 4.74 14.88 14.11
CA LEU A 394 3.69 15.82 13.73
C LEU A 394 2.47 15.69 14.65
N VAL A 395 2.06 14.45 14.92
CA VAL A 395 0.96 14.17 15.83
C VAL A 395 1.27 14.69 17.25
N ALA A 396 2.48 14.43 17.75
CA ALA A 396 2.93 14.95 19.05
C ALA A 396 2.87 16.49 19.08
N ARG A 397 3.32 17.17 18.03
CA ARG A 397 3.24 18.63 17.95
C ARG A 397 1.80 19.17 18.01
N PHE A 398 0.88 18.55 17.26
CA PHE A 398 -0.51 19.01 17.20
C PHE A 398 -1.32 18.67 18.46
N THR A 399 -0.90 17.64 19.21
CA THR A 399 -1.57 17.22 20.45
C THR A 399 -0.99 17.85 21.69
N GLU A 400 0.36 17.94 21.78
CA GLU A 400 1.12 18.40 22.95
C GLU A 400 1.62 19.86 22.85
N GLY A 401 1.60 20.45 21.65
CA GLY A 401 2.13 21.79 21.39
C GLY A 401 3.59 21.77 20.90
N LYS A 402 4.13 22.99 20.66
CA LYS A 402 5.41 23.17 19.96
C LYS A 402 6.63 22.65 20.74
N ASP A 403 6.57 22.70 22.06
CA ASP A 403 7.71 22.45 22.97
C ASP A 403 7.74 21.00 23.49
N TRP A 404 6.96 20.12 22.92
CA TRP A 404 6.83 18.74 23.39
C TRP A 404 8.17 18.00 23.44
N LEU A 405 9.00 18.17 22.41
CA LEU A 405 10.29 17.49 22.30
C LEU A 405 11.32 18.03 23.31
N GLU A 406 11.34 19.36 23.52
CA GLU A 406 12.23 19.95 24.53
C GLU A 406 11.89 19.49 25.95
N ARG A 407 10.57 19.40 26.26
CA ARG A 407 10.12 18.84 27.55
C ARG A 407 10.55 17.40 27.72
N ALA A 408 10.33 16.56 26.73
CA ALA A 408 10.72 15.15 26.76
C ALA A 408 12.23 14.95 26.91
N GLN A 409 13.05 15.80 26.28
CA GLN A 409 14.50 15.74 26.41
C GLN A 409 15.00 16.22 27.78
N ARG A 410 14.38 17.24 28.38
CA ARG A 410 14.69 17.68 29.74
C ARG A 410 14.38 16.59 30.77
N GLU A 411 13.24 15.92 30.63
CA GLU A 411 12.87 14.80 31.51
C GLU A 411 13.85 13.63 31.39
N LYS A 412 14.30 13.27 30.18
CA LYS A 412 15.33 12.24 29.97
C LYS A 412 16.70 12.61 30.52
N ALA A 413 17.05 13.87 30.54
CA ALA A 413 18.33 14.33 31.11
C ALA A 413 18.31 14.43 32.65
N ALA A 414 17.14 14.43 33.27
CA ALA A 414 16.97 14.47 34.72
C ALA A 414 16.92 13.07 35.37
N HIS A 415 16.80 12.01 34.58
CA HIS A 415 16.88 10.60 34.97
C HIS A 415 18.19 9.97 34.50
#